data_599e1f04a02882eca3e7792e3031ea53
#
_entry.id   599e1f04a02882eca3e7792e3031ea53
#
_cell.length_a   1.000
_cell.length_b   1.000
_cell.length_c   1.000
_cell.angle_alpha   90.00
_cell.angle_beta   90.00
_cell.angle_gamma   90.00
#
_symmetry.space_group_name_H-M   'P 1'
#
loop_
_entity.id
_entity.type
_entity.pdbx_description
1 polymer ?
#
loop_
_entity_poly.entity_id
_entity_poly.type
_entity_poly.pdbx_seq_one_letter_code
_entity_poly.pdbx_strand_id
1 'polypeptide(L)'
;MITSTIPCLRDPFIVVEDNAYYAYGTLWHCYKNSGNNLAGPWEDLGEVVRLRNPEDCADQKWAPEVHKYKGAYYMITTYYSYARGHRGCTVLRSETPEGPFVEISDGHVTPSDGNAIDGTLYIDPEGQPWMIYVREWVSMPDEVGTFAAAKLSEDLTRFVSEPFELFRADEPSWATAGVTDGCWMYTTKSGDLLMTWSNFSNEGYVVASARSSNGRLDGEWIHEDLLYARSMTVENRYDGGHGMIFTDRDGQMYLSFHSPNGREGDRQEAPVFLAIREENNRLVWDEPKPAHN
;
A
#
# COMPACT_ATOMS: atom_id res chain seq x y z
N MET A 1 17.50 -2.60 8.40
CA MET A 1 16.90 -2.50 7.07
C MET A 1 17.38 -3.65 6.20
N ILE A 2 16.50 -4.34 5.52
CA ILE A 2 16.79 -5.50 4.65
C ILE A 2 16.35 -5.12 3.24
N THR A 3 17.23 -5.27 2.25
CA THR A 3 16.87 -5.12 0.83
C THR A 3 16.62 -6.50 0.25
N SER A 4 15.47 -6.68 -0.41
CA SER A 4 15.10 -7.92 -1.07
C SER A 4 15.91 -8.13 -2.35
N THR A 5 16.09 -9.39 -2.72
CA THR A 5 16.67 -9.79 -4.03
C THR A 5 15.62 -9.82 -5.16
N ILE A 6 14.35 -9.48 -4.89
CA ILE A 6 13.35 -9.32 -5.95
C ILE A 6 13.77 -8.15 -6.84
N PRO A 7 13.96 -8.37 -8.14
CA PRO A 7 14.34 -7.29 -9.04
C PRO A 7 13.12 -6.44 -9.44
N CYS A 8 13.30 -5.14 -9.48
CA CYS A 8 12.35 -4.19 -10.12
C CYS A 8 10.90 -4.28 -9.61
N LEU A 9 10.68 -4.46 -8.32
CA LEU A 9 9.35 -4.50 -7.73
C LEU A 9 9.04 -3.18 -7.01
N ARG A 10 8.06 -2.44 -7.53
CA ARG A 10 7.46 -1.25 -6.88
C ARG A 10 6.25 -1.68 -6.05
N ASP A 11 5.88 -0.82 -5.09
CA ASP A 11 4.64 -0.92 -4.31
C ASP A 11 4.51 -2.29 -3.62
N PRO A 12 5.54 -2.73 -2.86
CA PRO A 12 5.61 -4.09 -2.36
C PRO A 12 4.59 -4.34 -1.25
N PHE A 13 3.66 -5.24 -1.50
CA PHE A 13 2.74 -5.77 -0.52
C PHE A 13 3.14 -7.18 -0.09
N ILE A 14 3.19 -7.43 1.22
CA ILE A 14 3.69 -8.69 1.80
C ILE A 14 2.56 -9.45 2.49
N VAL A 15 2.34 -10.68 2.07
CA VAL A 15 1.48 -11.64 2.78
C VAL A 15 2.36 -12.66 3.50
N VAL A 16 2.09 -12.85 4.77
CA VAL A 16 2.81 -13.80 5.64
C VAL A 16 1.92 -15.01 5.92
N GLU A 17 2.39 -16.19 5.54
CA GLU A 17 1.78 -17.47 5.85
C GLU A 17 2.74 -18.32 6.69
N ASP A 18 2.26 -19.37 7.34
CA ASP A 18 3.07 -20.20 8.24
C ASP A 18 4.33 -20.78 7.59
N ASN A 19 4.28 -21.06 6.28
CA ASN A 19 5.32 -21.75 5.53
C ASN A 19 5.99 -20.89 4.44
N ALA A 20 5.51 -19.66 4.19
CA ALA A 20 6.07 -18.82 3.14
C ALA A 20 5.70 -17.34 3.34
N TYR A 21 6.48 -16.47 2.72
CA TYR A 21 6.13 -15.08 2.43
C TYR A 21 5.75 -14.96 0.96
N TYR A 22 4.80 -14.10 0.67
CA TYR A 22 4.42 -13.73 -0.69
C TYR A 22 4.56 -12.23 -0.84
N ALA A 23 5.21 -11.79 -1.92
CA ALA A 23 5.34 -10.38 -2.27
C ALA A 23 4.62 -10.10 -3.59
N TYR A 24 3.84 -9.06 -3.59
CA TYR A 24 3.13 -8.56 -4.77
C TYR A 24 3.58 -7.13 -5.05
N GLY A 25 3.43 -6.67 -6.28
CA GLY A 25 3.73 -5.29 -6.62
C GLY A 25 3.30 -4.95 -8.04
N THR A 26 3.61 -3.75 -8.45
CA THR A 26 3.31 -3.24 -9.80
C THR A 26 3.71 -4.23 -10.87
N LEU A 27 2.91 -4.35 -11.92
CA LEU A 27 2.85 -5.38 -12.97
C LEU A 27 2.20 -6.70 -12.53
N TRP A 28 1.66 -6.80 -11.30
CA TRP A 28 0.84 -7.92 -10.81
C TRP A 28 1.58 -9.25 -10.70
N HIS A 29 2.91 -9.22 -10.55
CA HIS A 29 3.68 -10.40 -10.25
C HIS A 29 3.53 -10.79 -8.78
N CYS A 30 3.56 -12.10 -8.54
CA CYS A 30 3.68 -12.68 -7.21
C CYS A 30 5.05 -13.32 -7.07
N TYR A 31 5.72 -13.06 -5.98
CA TYR A 31 6.98 -13.71 -5.59
C TYR A 31 6.77 -14.50 -4.31
N LYS A 32 7.37 -15.69 -4.22
CA LYS A 32 7.29 -16.57 -3.07
C LYS A 32 8.65 -16.79 -2.44
N ASN A 33 8.70 -16.72 -1.12
CA ASN A 33 9.88 -17.07 -0.33
C ASN A 33 9.49 -18.09 0.74
N SER A 34 9.95 -19.34 0.58
CA SER A 34 9.69 -20.43 1.53
C SER A 34 10.72 -20.48 2.68
N GLY A 35 11.71 -19.59 2.68
CA GLY A 35 12.71 -19.46 3.75
C GLY A 35 12.28 -18.47 4.84
N ASN A 36 13.19 -18.23 5.81
CA ASN A 36 12.99 -17.24 6.87
C ASN A 36 13.72 -15.92 6.58
N ASN A 37 14.61 -15.90 5.58
CA ASN A 37 15.38 -14.70 5.25
C ASN A 37 14.60 -13.82 4.26
N LEU A 38 14.11 -12.68 4.73
CA LEU A 38 13.37 -11.73 3.90
C LEU A 38 14.18 -11.15 2.72
N ALA A 39 15.52 -11.17 2.80
CA ALA A 39 16.33 -10.79 1.65
C ALA A 39 16.14 -11.75 0.45
N GLY A 40 15.82 -13.01 0.71
CA GLY A 40 15.61 -14.01 -0.34
C GLY A 40 16.31 -15.33 -0.08
N PRO A 41 16.27 -16.26 -1.01
CA PRO A 41 15.78 -16.11 -2.39
C PRO A 41 14.26 -16.03 -2.49
N TRP A 42 13.77 -15.35 -3.54
CA TRP A 42 12.37 -15.26 -3.94
C TRP A 42 12.17 -15.91 -5.29
N GLU A 43 11.17 -16.77 -5.41
CA GLU A 43 10.73 -17.41 -6.64
C GLU A 43 9.67 -16.51 -7.31
N ASP A 44 9.87 -16.16 -8.57
CA ASP A 44 8.89 -15.45 -9.38
C ASP A 44 7.81 -16.42 -9.90
N LEU A 45 6.58 -16.26 -9.42
CA LEU A 45 5.42 -17.03 -9.87
C LEU A 45 4.73 -16.42 -11.09
N GLY A 46 5.21 -15.25 -11.57
CA GLY A 46 4.65 -14.55 -12.71
C GLY A 46 3.41 -13.73 -12.38
N GLU A 47 2.71 -13.28 -13.42
CA GLU A 47 1.47 -12.52 -13.31
C GLU A 47 0.31 -13.38 -12.82
N VAL A 48 -0.29 -12.97 -11.70
CA VAL A 48 -1.32 -13.78 -10.99
C VAL A 48 -2.75 -13.25 -11.14
N VAL A 49 -2.95 -12.20 -11.92
CA VAL A 49 -4.26 -11.55 -12.10
C VAL A 49 -5.00 -12.10 -13.33
N ARG A 50 -6.33 -12.25 -13.20
CA ARG A 50 -7.26 -12.62 -14.27
C ARG A 50 -8.46 -11.70 -14.25
N LEU A 51 -8.44 -10.67 -15.11
CA LEU A 51 -9.58 -9.77 -15.31
C LEU A 51 -10.69 -10.47 -16.10
N ARG A 52 -11.94 -10.03 -15.88
CA ARG A 52 -13.10 -10.49 -16.67
C ARG A 52 -13.02 -9.99 -18.10
N ASN A 53 -12.53 -8.78 -18.29
CA ASN A 53 -12.31 -8.18 -19.60
C ASN A 53 -10.86 -7.68 -19.71
N PRO A 54 -9.89 -8.56 -19.99
CA PRO A 54 -8.48 -8.19 -20.05
C PRO A 54 -8.16 -7.19 -21.18
N GLU A 55 -9.00 -7.11 -22.22
CA GLU A 55 -8.84 -6.17 -23.33
C GLU A 55 -9.15 -4.71 -22.90
N ASP A 56 -9.88 -4.53 -21.81
CA ASP A 56 -10.16 -3.21 -21.23
C ASP A 56 -8.98 -2.65 -20.41
N CYS A 57 -8.07 -3.52 -19.97
CA CYS A 57 -6.87 -3.09 -19.26
C CYS A 57 -5.80 -2.64 -20.25
N ALA A 58 -5.61 -1.32 -20.33
CA ALA A 58 -4.58 -0.74 -21.21
C ALA A 58 -3.18 -1.08 -20.76
N ASP A 59 -2.87 -0.56 -19.59
CA ASP A 59 -1.59 -0.60 -18.92
C ASP A 59 -1.81 -0.24 -17.45
N GLN A 60 -0.74 0.21 -16.78
CA GLN A 60 -0.82 0.79 -15.44
C GLN A 60 -1.40 -0.22 -14.44
N LYS A 61 -0.84 -1.42 -14.48
CA LYS A 61 -1.09 -2.52 -13.55
C LYS A 61 -0.35 -2.21 -12.24
N TRP A 62 -0.97 -1.39 -11.37
CA TRP A 62 -0.31 -0.77 -10.23
C TRP A 62 -0.80 -1.32 -8.89
N ALA A 63 0.10 -1.27 -7.91
CA ALA A 63 -0.13 -1.39 -6.49
C ALA A 63 -1.17 -2.46 -6.08
N PRO A 64 -0.92 -3.75 -6.34
CA PRO A 64 -1.79 -4.81 -5.85
C PRO A 64 -1.59 -5.01 -4.35
N GLU A 65 -2.67 -4.96 -3.59
CA GLU A 65 -2.71 -5.31 -2.18
C GLU A 65 -3.51 -6.58 -1.96
N VAL A 66 -2.99 -7.53 -1.20
CA VAL A 66 -3.63 -8.83 -0.99
C VAL A 66 -4.00 -9.03 0.48
N HIS A 67 -5.28 -8.98 0.76
CA HIS A 67 -5.85 -9.08 2.09
C HIS A 67 -6.52 -10.43 2.33
N LYS A 68 -6.32 -11.02 3.51
CA LYS A 68 -7.04 -12.20 3.95
C LYS A 68 -8.38 -11.78 4.57
N TYR A 69 -9.48 -12.23 3.97
CA TYR A 69 -10.81 -11.90 4.45
C TYR A 69 -11.74 -13.11 4.31
N LYS A 70 -12.46 -13.46 5.39
CA LYS A 70 -13.41 -14.59 5.41
C LYS A 70 -12.87 -15.90 4.83
N GLY A 71 -11.59 -16.18 5.09
CA GLY A 71 -10.95 -17.44 4.70
C GLY A 71 -10.46 -17.52 3.24
N ALA A 72 -10.55 -16.45 2.49
CA ALA A 72 -9.99 -16.32 1.13
C ALA A 72 -9.04 -15.12 1.04
N TYR A 73 -8.37 -14.98 -0.09
CA TYR A 73 -7.47 -13.87 -0.41
C TYR A 73 -8.14 -12.94 -1.40
N TYR A 74 -8.13 -11.66 -1.09
CA TYR A 74 -8.70 -10.62 -1.95
C TYR A 74 -7.62 -9.63 -2.35
N MET A 75 -7.48 -9.44 -3.64
CA MET A 75 -6.57 -8.44 -4.18
C MET A 75 -7.35 -7.19 -4.57
N ILE A 76 -6.91 -6.04 -4.12
CA ILE A 76 -7.34 -4.75 -4.62
C ILE A 76 -6.17 -4.20 -5.44
N THR A 77 -6.42 -3.74 -6.65
CA THR A 77 -5.37 -3.21 -7.52
C THR A 77 -5.92 -2.17 -8.49
N THR A 78 -5.02 -1.35 -9.01
CA THR A 78 -5.33 -0.29 -9.97
C THR A 78 -5.01 -0.72 -11.39
N TYR A 79 -5.85 -0.33 -12.34
CA TYR A 79 -5.50 -0.33 -13.77
C TYR A 79 -6.22 0.80 -14.52
N TYR A 80 -5.72 1.16 -15.70
CA TYR A 80 -6.40 2.07 -16.59
C TYR A 80 -7.39 1.30 -17.47
N SER A 81 -8.67 1.65 -17.39
CA SER A 81 -9.73 1.07 -18.24
C SER A 81 -9.91 1.91 -19.50
N TYR A 82 -9.78 1.28 -20.67
CA TYR A 82 -10.08 1.93 -21.95
C TYR A 82 -11.55 2.31 -22.08
N ALA A 83 -12.46 1.44 -21.60
CA ALA A 83 -13.88 1.68 -21.69
C ALA A 83 -14.34 2.86 -20.80
N ARG A 84 -13.68 3.04 -19.65
CA ARG A 84 -14.00 4.12 -18.69
C ARG A 84 -13.17 5.37 -18.93
N GLY A 85 -12.03 5.27 -19.60
CA GLY A 85 -11.13 6.38 -19.87
C GLY A 85 -10.37 6.93 -18.67
N HIS A 86 -10.27 6.15 -17.58
CA HIS A 86 -9.59 6.55 -16.35
C HIS A 86 -9.05 5.33 -15.57
N ARG A 87 -8.15 5.58 -14.61
CA ARG A 87 -7.70 4.60 -13.63
C ARG A 87 -8.76 4.38 -12.55
N GLY A 88 -8.83 3.15 -12.04
CA GLY A 88 -9.69 2.82 -10.92
C GLY A 88 -9.24 1.53 -10.24
N CYS A 89 -9.75 1.31 -9.04
CA CYS A 89 -9.46 0.12 -8.26
C CYS A 89 -10.51 -0.97 -8.52
N THR A 90 -10.05 -2.19 -8.75
CA THR A 90 -10.87 -3.39 -8.90
C THR A 90 -10.60 -4.38 -7.78
N VAL A 91 -11.51 -5.32 -7.57
CA VAL A 91 -11.38 -6.36 -6.55
C VAL A 91 -11.36 -7.74 -7.20
N LEU A 92 -10.34 -8.53 -6.83
CA LEU A 92 -10.15 -9.90 -7.29
C LEU A 92 -10.10 -10.85 -6.09
N ARG A 93 -10.36 -12.12 -6.32
CA ARG A 93 -10.39 -13.15 -5.29
C ARG A 93 -9.61 -14.39 -5.70
N SER A 94 -8.93 -15.01 -4.73
CA SER A 94 -8.29 -16.32 -4.85
C SER A 94 -8.49 -17.15 -3.58
N GLU A 95 -8.42 -18.47 -3.73
CA GLU A 95 -8.42 -19.40 -2.59
C GLU A 95 -7.02 -19.53 -1.97
N THR A 96 -5.99 -19.13 -2.69
CA THR A 96 -4.59 -19.26 -2.25
C THR A 96 -3.84 -17.94 -2.47
N PRO A 97 -2.77 -17.67 -1.71
CA PRO A 97 -1.94 -16.49 -1.92
C PRO A 97 -1.18 -16.51 -3.26
N GLU A 98 -1.00 -17.67 -3.87
CA GLU A 98 -0.32 -17.82 -5.16
C GLU A 98 -1.21 -17.44 -6.36
N GLY A 99 -2.49 -17.17 -6.09
CA GLY A 99 -3.47 -16.93 -7.15
C GLY A 99 -3.95 -18.21 -7.86
N PRO A 100 -4.52 -18.13 -9.08
CA PRO A 100 -4.84 -16.88 -9.76
C PRO A 100 -5.90 -16.07 -9.02
N PHE A 101 -5.73 -14.74 -8.99
CA PHE A 101 -6.74 -13.82 -8.51
C PHE A 101 -7.69 -13.48 -9.65
N VAL A 102 -8.95 -13.86 -9.50
CA VAL A 102 -10.00 -13.66 -10.50
C VAL A 102 -10.85 -12.46 -10.12
N GLU A 103 -11.04 -11.53 -11.03
CA GLU A 103 -11.86 -10.34 -10.81
C GLU A 103 -13.31 -10.72 -10.46
N ILE A 104 -13.78 -10.20 -9.33
CA ILE A 104 -15.14 -10.44 -8.81
C ILE A 104 -16.04 -9.22 -8.91
N SER A 105 -15.48 -8.02 -8.90
CA SER A 105 -16.23 -6.77 -9.17
C SER A 105 -16.59 -6.66 -10.65
N ASP A 106 -17.50 -5.74 -10.96
CA ASP A 106 -17.84 -5.39 -12.34
C ASP A 106 -16.93 -4.24 -12.82
N GLY A 107 -15.65 -4.58 -13.05
CA GLY A 107 -14.59 -3.60 -13.26
C GLY A 107 -14.28 -2.80 -12.00
N HIS A 108 -13.92 -1.52 -12.19
CA HIS A 108 -13.58 -0.64 -11.07
C HIS A 108 -14.72 -0.46 -10.08
N VAL A 109 -14.41 -0.60 -8.79
CA VAL A 109 -15.32 -0.33 -7.67
C VAL A 109 -15.34 1.16 -7.34
N THR A 110 -14.22 1.85 -7.56
CA THR A 110 -14.09 3.29 -7.31
C THR A 110 -14.93 4.12 -8.29
N PRO A 111 -15.35 5.34 -7.89
CA PRO A 111 -16.14 6.22 -8.73
C PRO A 111 -15.48 6.56 -10.09
N SER A 112 -16.31 6.97 -11.05
CA SER A 112 -15.88 7.31 -12.42
C SER A 112 -15.71 8.81 -12.65
N ASP A 113 -15.68 9.61 -11.60
CA ASP A 113 -15.55 11.08 -11.66
C ASP A 113 -14.10 11.58 -11.72
N GLY A 114 -13.14 10.67 -11.79
CA GLY A 114 -11.71 10.93 -11.90
C GLY A 114 -10.89 9.67 -11.75
N ASN A 115 -9.56 9.83 -11.78
CA ASN A 115 -8.66 8.72 -11.50
C ASN A 115 -8.66 8.37 -10.01
N ALA A 116 -8.79 7.08 -9.73
CA ALA A 116 -8.67 6.51 -8.40
C ALA A 116 -7.63 5.40 -8.40
N ILE A 117 -6.70 5.43 -7.46
CA ILE A 117 -5.57 4.49 -7.36
C ILE A 117 -5.41 3.98 -5.93
N ASP A 118 -4.56 2.99 -5.73
CA ASP A 118 -4.02 2.52 -4.45
C ASP A 118 -5.11 2.21 -3.40
N GLY A 119 -6.06 1.36 -3.80
CA GLY A 119 -7.12 0.93 -2.89
C GLY A 119 -6.61 -0.06 -1.84
N THR A 120 -6.88 0.20 -0.55
CA THR A 120 -6.62 -0.73 0.55
C THR A 120 -7.91 -1.15 1.25
N LEU A 121 -7.93 -2.40 1.76
CA LEU A 121 -9.04 -2.93 2.54
C LEU A 121 -8.83 -2.64 4.03
N TYR A 122 -9.81 -2.03 4.65
CA TYR A 122 -9.88 -1.88 6.10
C TYR A 122 -11.16 -2.50 6.64
N ILE A 123 -11.04 -3.32 7.68
CA ILE A 123 -12.20 -3.86 8.41
C ILE A 123 -12.27 -3.12 9.74
N ASP A 124 -13.36 -2.38 9.94
CA ASP A 124 -13.55 -1.64 11.18
C ASP A 124 -13.88 -2.57 12.37
N PRO A 125 -13.85 -2.07 13.62
CA PRO A 125 -14.14 -2.89 14.80
C PRO A 125 -15.55 -3.50 14.81
N GLU A 126 -16.48 -2.94 14.07
CA GLU A 126 -17.84 -3.46 13.88
C GLU A 126 -17.93 -4.56 12.81
N GLY A 127 -16.80 -4.84 12.11
CA GLY A 127 -16.70 -5.84 11.04
C GLY A 127 -17.15 -5.35 9.67
N GLN A 128 -17.39 -4.04 9.51
CA GLN A 128 -17.73 -3.45 8.23
C GLN A 128 -16.47 -3.31 7.36
N PRO A 129 -16.44 -3.87 6.14
CA PRO A 129 -15.35 -3.62 5.21
C PRO A 129 -15.45 -2.22 4.58
N TRP A 130 -14.29 -1.58 4.46
CA TRP A 130 -14.10 -0.30 3.82
C TRP A 130 -13.01 -0.40 2.78
N MET A 131 -13.12 0.36 1.70
CA MET A 131 -11.99 0.69 0.84
C MET A 131 -11.56 2.12 1.13
N ILE A 132 -10.28 2.28 1.47
CA ILE A 132 -9.61 3.57 1.43
C ILE A 132 -8.86 3.61 0.10
N TYR A 133 -8.89 4.73 -0.60
CA TYR A 133 -8.26 4.88 -1.91
C TYR A 133 -7.83 6.31 -2.15
N VAL A 134 -6.96 6.50 -3.10
CA VAL A 134 -6.49 7.81 -3.55
C VAL A 134 -7.40 8.34 -4.65
N ARG A 135 -7.88 9.56 -4.51
CA ARG A 135 -8.31 10.40 -5.63
C ARG A 135 -7.09 11.08 -6.18
N GLU A 136 -6.64 10.63 -7.35
CA GLU A 136 -5.33 10.97 -7.88
C GLU A 136 -5.26 12.44 -8.30
N TRP A 137 -4.19 13.11 -7.91
CA TRP A 137 -3.94 14.54 -8.12
C TRP A 137 -4.06 14.98 -9.58
N VAL A 138 -3.70 14.14 -10.55
CA VAL A 138 -3.77 14.46 -11.98
C VAL A 138 -5.21 14.67 -12.50
N SER A 139 -6.21 14.26 -11.76
CA SER A 139 -7.62 14.49 -12.06
C SER A 139 -8.29 15.51 -11.15
N MET A 140 -7.56 16.04 -10.18
CA MET A 140 -8.06 17.06 -9.27
C MET A 140 -7.83 18.48 -9.86
N PRO A 141 -8.79 19.42 -9.69
CA PRO A 141 -8.70 20.76 -10.29
C PRO A 141 -7.50 21.58 -9.83
N ASP A 142 -7.00 21.31 -8.62
CA ASP A 142 -5.87 21.99 -7.97
C ASP A 142 -4.60 21.13 -7.95
N GLU A 143 -4.60 19.97 -8.61
CA GLU A 143 -3.50 19.02 -8.68
C GLU A 143 -3.05 18.49 -7.29
N VAL A 144 -3.97 18.47 -6.32
CA VAL A 144 -3.72 17.93 -4.98
C VAL A 144 -4.55 16.67 -4.77
N GLY A 145 -3.88 15.55 -4.56
CA GLY A 145 -4.49 14.27 -4.27
C GLY A 145 -5.14 14.24 -2.88
N THR A 146 -6.14 13.37 -2.74
CA THR A 146 -6.82 13.16 -1.47
C THR A 146 -6.99 11.67 -1.19
N PHE A 147 -7.02 11.30 0.09
CA PHE A 147 -7.52 10.00 0.47
C PHE A 147 -9.03 10.06 0.70
N ALA A 148 -9.73 9.08 0.19
CA ALA A 148 -11.15 8.93 0.39
C ALA A 148 -11.48 7.52 0.92
N ALA A 149 -12.60 7.39 1.61
CA ALA A 149 -13.09 6.12 2.13
C ALA A 149 -14.55 5.90 1.78
N ALA A 150 -14.91 4.66 1.46
CA ALA A 150 -16.30 4.23 1.29
C ALA A 150 -16.51 2.82 1.84
N LYS A 151 -17.72 2.55 2.35
CA LYS A 151 -18.10 1.20 2.77
C LYS A 151 -18.19 0.28 1.55
N LEU A 152 -17.56 -0.89 1.67
CA LEU A 152 -17.75 -1.98 0.73
C LEU A 152 -18.93 -2.86 1.15
N SER A 153 -19.57 -3.49 0.16
CA SER A 153 -20.46 -4.63 0.39
C SER A 153 -19.70 -5.76 1.08
N GLU A 154 -20.41 -6.64 1.75
CA GLU A 154 -19.82 -7.77 2.50
C GLU A 154 -19.00 -8.73 1.61
N ASP A 155 -19.35 -8.80 0.32
CA ASP A 155 -18.62 -9.57 -0.72
C ASP A 155 -17.52 -8.77 -1.42
N LEU A 156 -17.27 -7.53 -0.98
CA LEU A 156 -16.26 -6.59 -1.48
C LEU A 156 -16.45 -6.15 -2.95
N THR A 157 -17.58 -6.43 -3.58
CA THR A 157 -17.76 -6.21 -5.03
C THR A 157 -18.18 -4.80 -5.42
N ARG A 158 -18.65 -3.97 -4.47
CA ARG A 158 -19.13 -2.62 -4.73
C ARG A 158 -19.14 -1.75 -3.48
N PHE A 159 -19.18 -0.45 -3.67
CA PHE A 159 -19.50 0.49 -2.59
C PHE A 159 -20.98 0.42 -2.21
N VAL A 160 -21.25 0.56 -0.90
CA VAL A 160 -22.60 0.62 -0.31
C VAL A 160 -22.83 1.93 0.46
N SER A 161 -21.91 2.86 0.36
CA SER A 161 -22.04 4.24 0.83
C SER A 161 -21.42 5.19 -0.17
N GLU A 162 -21.78 6.47 -0.11
CA GLU A 162 -21.02 7.53 -0.78
C GLU A 162 -19.63 7.63 -0.19
N PRO A 163 -18.61 7.86 -1.02
CA PRO A 163 -17.26 8.15 -0.53
C PRO A 163 -17.19 9.49 0.20
N PHE A 164 -16.31 9.57 1.19
CA PHE A 164 -15.98 10.84 1.85
C PHE A 164 -14.47 11.00 1.94
N GLU A 165 -14.01 12.25 1.93
CA GLU A 165 -12.61 12.62 2.03
C GLU A 165 -12.10 12.42 3.46
N LEU A 166 -10.87 11.88 3.59
CA LEU A 166 -10.16 11.74 4.86
C LEU A 166 -9.23 12.94 5.09
N PHE A 167 -8.30 13.17 4.17
CA PHE A 167 -7.39 14.32 4.18
C PHE A 167 -6.70 14.49 2.82
N ARG A 168 -6.02 15.62 2.65
CA ARG A 168 -5.34 16.04 1.42
C ARG A 168 -3.82 15.95 1.54
N ALA A 169 -3.17 15.83 0.38
CA ALA A 169 -1.71 15.73 0.27
C ALA A 169 -0.95 16.96 0.82
N ASP A 170 -1.56 18.13 0.78
CA ASP A 170 -0.96 19.42 1.13
C ASP A 170 -1.18 19.86 2.59
N GLU A 171 -1.90 19.06 3.39
CA GLU A 171 -2.15 19.38 4.80
C GLU A 171 -0.89 19.32 5.69
N PRO A 172 0.01 18.30 5.58
CA PRO A 172 1.17 18.25 6.45
C PRO A 172 2.26 19.23 5.99
N SER A 173 2.87 19.91 6.95
CA SER A 173 3.88 20.94 6.69
C SER A 173 5.17 20.42 6.03
N TRP A 174 5.43 19.13 6.08
CA TRP A 174 6.59 18.49 5.44
C TRP A 174 6.37 18.18 3.95
N ALA A 175 5.12 18.14 3.48
CA ALA A 175 4.78 17.79 2.09
C ALA A 175 5.22 18.90 1.11
N THR A 176 5.81 18.50 -0.01
CA THR A 176 6.27 19.42 -1.06
C THR A 176 5.61 19.17 -2.41
N ALA A 177 4.70 18.16 -2.49
CA ALA A 177 3.95 17.82 -3.69
C ALA A 177 2.49 17.49 -3.35
N GLY A 178 1.63 17.54 -4.36
CA GLY A 178 0.21 17.16 -4.25
C GLY A 178 -0.03 15.65 -4.35
N VAL A 179 0.96 14.82 -4.05
CA VAL A 179 0.92 13.36 -4.20
C VAL A 179 0.36 12.69 -2.96
N THR A 180 -0.58 11.77 -3.15
CA THR A 180 -1.04 10.82 -2.15
C THR A 180 -0.84 9.42 -2.69
N ASP A 181 0.01 8.61 -2.05
CA ASP A 181 0.30 7.24 -2.47
C ASP A 181 0.27 6.27 -1.28
N GLY A 182 -0.05 5.01 -1.56
CA GLY A 182 0.24 3.87 -0.70
C GLY A 182 -0.35 3.95 0.69
N CYS A 183 -1.66 4.07 0.84
CA CYS A 183 -2.31 4.06 2.14
C CYS A 183 -2.34 2.65 2.76
N TRP A 184 -1.92 2.54 4.01
CA TRP A 184 -2.05 1.33 4.80
C TRP A 184 -2.63 1.65 6.17
N MET A 185 -3.66 0.91 6.59
CA MET A 185 -4.32 1.12 7.87
C MET A 185 -3.68 0.26 8.95
N TYR A 186 -3.36 0.87 10.09
CA TYR A 186 -2.77 0.20 11.25
C TYR A 186 -3.52 0.58 12.52
N THR A 187 -3.97 -0.41 13.27
CA THR A 187 -4.55 -0.19 14.61
C THR A 187 -3.49 -0.48 15.66
N THR A 188 -3.17 0.51 16.49
CA THR A 188 -2.20 0.37 17.57
C THR A 188 -2.71 -0.57 18.66
N LYS A 189 -1.82 -1.03 19.53
CA LYS A 189 -2.19 -1.86 20.70
C LYS A 189 -3.15 -1.16 21.66
N SER A 190 -3.16 0.17 21.68
CA SER A 190 -4.11 0.97 22.46
C SER A 190 -5.45 1.21 21.76
N GLY A 191 -5.57 0.82 20.50
CA GLY A 191 -6.80 0.96 19.71
C GLY A 191 -6.88 2.22 18.86
N ASP A 192 -5.80 3.01 18.77
CA ASP A 192 -5.78 4.18 17.89
C ASP A 192 -5.63 3.73 16.44
N LEU A 193 -6.34 4.40 15.55
CA LEU A 193 -6.27 4.16 14.11
C LEU A 193 -5.23 5.08 13.47
N LEU A 194 -4.24 4.48 12.82
CA LEU A 194 -3.21 5.14 12.03
C LEU A 194 -3.37 4.79 10.57
N MET A 195 -2.95 5.70 9.69
CA MET A 195 -2.71 5.43 8.28
C MET A 195 -1.26 5.78 7.95
N THR A 196 -0.49 4.82 7.42
CA THR A 196 0.79 5.14 6.76
C THR A 196 0.52 5.47 5.31
N TRP A 197 1.25 6.43 4.75
CA TRP A 197 1.07 6.90 3.38
C TRP A 197 2.35 7.57 2.87
N SER A 198 2.42 7.84 1.58
CA SER A 198 3.61 8.38 0.94
C SER A 198 3.34 9.66 0.16
N ASN A 199 4.33 10.55 0.19
CA ASN A 199 4.37 11.79 -0.56
C ASN A 199 5.84 12.24 -0.71
N PHE A 200 6.09 13.33 -1.41
CA PHE A 200 7.40 13.96 -1.47
C PHE A 200 7.59 14.99 -0.37
N SER A 201 8.80 15.04 0.14
CA SER A 201 9.30 16.03 1.08
C SER A 201 10.63 16.60 0.57
N ASN A 202 11.29 17.46 1.34
CA ASN A 202 12.66 17.89 1.03
C ASN A 202 13.69 16.74 1.07
N GLU A 203 13.33 15.61 1.67
CA GLU A 203 14.14 14.38 1.74
C GLU A 203 13.92 13.45 0.54
N GLY A 204 13.07 13.82 -0.42
CA GLY A 204 12.63 12.98 -1.53
C GLY A 204 11.29 12.30 -1.24
N TYR A 205 11.05 11.11 -1.82
CA TYR A 205 9.87 10.31 -1.57
C TYR A 205 9.96 9.62 -0.22
N VAL A 206 8.92 9.73 0.61
CA VAL A 206 8.94 9.36 2.02
C VAL A 206 7.70 8.57 2.43
N VAL A 207 7.76 7.91 3.58
CA VAL A 207 6.59 7.36 4.26
C VAL A 207 6.33 8.15 5.54
N ALA A 208 5.09 8.57 5.72
CA ALA A 208 4.61 9.26 6.93
C ALA A 208 3.45 8.50 7.55
N SER A 209 3.02 8.93 8.74
CA SER A 209 1.77 8.48 9.34
C SER A 209 0.83 9.64 9.64
N ALA A 210 -0.46 9.34 9.63
CA ALA A 210 -1.51 10.19 10.12
C ALA A 210 -2.37 9.40 11.11
N ARG A 211 -2.86 10.05 12.16
CA ARG A 211 -3.64 9.46 13.25
C ARG A 211 -5.05 10.02 13.25
N SER A 212 -6.03 9.15 13.29
CA SER A 212 -7.42 9.54 13.53
C SER A 212 -7.61 10.03 14.97
N SER A 213 -8.25 11.18 15.15
CA SER A 213 -8.50 11.80 16.44
C SER A 213 -9.50 11.03 17.33
N ASN A 214 -10.32 10.16 16.72
CA ASN A 214 -11.37 9.40 17.41
C ASN A 214 -11.26 7.88 17.20
N GLY A 215 -10.19 7.40 16.52
CA GLY A 215 -9.99 5.98 16.22
C GLY A 215 -10.90 5.43 15.10
N ARG A 216 -11.59 6.30 14.36
CA ARG A 216 -12.48 5.95 13.25
C ARG A 216 -12.07 6.68 11.97
N LEU A 217 -12.56 6.24 10.82
CA LEU A 217 -12.26 6.87 9.53
C LEU A 217 -12.82 8.31 9.43
N ASP A 218 -13.94 8.59 10.09
CA ASP A 218 -14.61 9.90 10.11
C ASP A 218 -14.05 10.89 11.13
N GLY A 219 -12.93 10.55 11.81
CA GLY A 219 -12.21 11.46 12.69
C GLY A 219 -11.38 12.49 11.92
N GLU A 220 -10.97 13.55 12.59
CA GLU A 220 -9.93 14.44 12.11
C GLU A 220 -8.60 13.68 12.03
N TRP A 221 -7.85 13.86 10.95
CA TRP A 221 -6.56 13.20 10.75
C TRP A 221 -5.42 14.12 11.17
N ILE A 222 -4.66 13.67 12.14
CA ILE A 222 -3.51 14.42 12.71
C ILE A 222 -2.24 13.84 12.09
N HIS A 223 -1.54 14.65 11.30
CA HIS A 223 -0.30 14.25 10.64
C HIS A 223 0.84 14.16 11.66
N GLU A 224 1.54 13.03 11.63
CA GLU A 224 2.69 12.77 12.49
C GLU A 224 4.00 13.03 11.73
N ASP A 225 5.14 12.86 12.42
CA ASP A 225 6.46 12.94 11.82
C ASP A 225 6.67 11.83 10.77
N LEU A 226 7.68 12.01 9.91
CA LEU A 226 8.04 11.03 8.91
C LEU A 226 8.45 9.70 9.56
N LEU A 227 7.82 8.61 9.13
CA LEU A 227 8.18 7.26 9.57
C LEU A 227 9.44 6.77 8.84
N TYR A 228 9.59 7.14 7.56
CA TYR A 228 10.78 6.85 6.78
C TYR A 228 11.10 8.03 5.85
N ALA A 229 12.35 8.44 5.85
CA ALA A 229 12.91 9.43 4.93
C ALA A 229 14.36 9.05 4.59
N ARG A 230 14.90 9.58 3.50
CA ARG A 230 16.26 9.28 3.05
C ARG A 230 17.33 9.62 4.10
N SER A 231 17.14 10.71 4.85
CA SER A 231 18.03 11.09 5.96
C SER A 231 18.10 10.06 7.09
N MET A 232 17.14 9.16 7.18
CA MET A 232 17.11 8.07 8.17
C MET A 232 17.89 6.83 7.74
N THR A 233 18.45 6.79 6.53
CA THR A 233 19.29 5.69 6.06
C THR A 233 20.76 5.91 6.42
N VAL A 234 21.50 4.82 6.72
CA VAL A 234 22.93 4.88 7.04
C VAL A 234 23.73 5.58 5.96
N GLU A 235 23.36 5.42 4.71
CA GLU A 235 24.06 5.96 3.56
C GLU A 235 23.40 7.24 3.00
N ASN A 236 22.25 7.61 3.49
CA ASN A 236 21.48 8.77 3.03
C ASN A 236 21.36 8.85 1.50
N ARG A 237 21.24 7.69 0.84
CA ARG A 237 21.29 7.56 -0.63
C ARG A 237 19.94 7.35 -1.26
N TYR A 238 19.00 6.77 -0.50
CA TYR A 238 17.76 6.28 -1.05
C TYR A 238 16.59 7.08 -0.50
N ASP A 239 15.70 7.43 -1.38
CA ASP A 239 14.32 7.75 -1.07
C ASP A 239 13.46 6.52 -1.37
N GLY A 240 12.30 6.42 -0.76
CA GLY A 240 11.42 5.29 -0.94
C GLY A 240 10.08 5.49 -0.26
N GLY A 241 9.12 4.76 -0.71
CA GLY A 241 7.77 4.89 -0.20
C GLY A 241 6.84 3.82 -0.74
N HIS A 242 5.55 4.08 -0.63
CA HIS A 242 4.44 3.22 -0.95
C HIS A 242 4.60 1.89 -0.21
N GLY A 243 4.30 1.90 1.07
CA GLY A 243 4.58 0.78 1.95
C GLY A 243 3.41 0.33 2.81
N MET A 244 3.54 -0.87 3.31
CA MET A 244 2.61 -1.47 4.25
C MET A 244 3.36 -2.05 5.45
N ILE A 245 2.65 -2.27 6.54
CA ILE A 245 3.20 -2.88 7.75
C ILE A 245 2.84 -4.36 7.79
N PHE A 246 3.82 -5.21 8.02
CA PHE A 246 3.60 -6.63 8.29
C PHE A 246 4.42 -7.10 9.48
N THR A 247 4.01 -8.21 10.08
CA THR A 247 4.77 -8.92 11.12
C THR A 247 5.27 -10.22 10.53
N ASP A 248 6.58 -10.48 10.64
CA ASP A 248 7.15 -11.71 10.15
C ASP A 248 6.79 -12.92 11.06
N ARG A 249 7.25 -14.11 10.67
CA ARG A 249 6.97 -15.35 11.39
C ARG A 249 7.63 -15.44 12.77
N ASP A 250 8.65 -14.61 13.02
CA ASP A 250 9.35 -14.53 14.31
C ASP A 250 8.78 -13.42 15.21
N GLY A 251 7.74 -12.70 14.74
CA GLY A 251 7.04 -11.65 15.48
C GLY A 251 7.67 -10.27 15.37
N GLN A 252 8.64 -10.09 14.49
CA GLN A 252 9.21 -8.77 14.20
C GLN A 252 8.32 -8.00 13.20
N MET A 253 8.00 -6.77 13.55
CA MET A 253 7.24 -5.87 12.70
C MET A 253 8.15 -5.15 11.70
N TYR A 254 7.71 -5.05 10.45
CA TYR A 254 8.41 -4.35 9.38
C TYR A 254 7.47 -3.39 8.65
N LEU A 255 8.02 -2.27 8.21
CA LEU A 255 7.49 -1.47 7.12
C LEU A 255 8.14 -1.96 5.82
N SER A 256 7.33 -2.44 4.86
CA SER A 256 7.81 -2.67 3.49
C SER A 256 7.63 -1.41 2.66
N PHE A 257 8.51 -1.14 1.73
CA PHE A 257 8.39 -0.08 0.73
C PHE A 257 9.35 -0.35 -0.42
N HIS A 258 9.19 0.33 -1.56
CA HIS A 258 10.20 0.26 -2.61
C HIS A 258 11.24 1.37 -2.45
N SER A 259 12.49 1.05 -2.79
CA SER A 259 13.62 1.99 -2.79
C SER A 259 14.68 1.55 -3.80
N PRO A 260 15.33 2.50 -4.53
CA PRO A 260 14.97 3.92 -4.60
C PRO A 260 13.64 4.15 -5.29
N ASN A 261 13.06 5.36 -5.18
CA ASN A 261 11.93 5.76 -6.01
C ASN A 261 12.48 6.30 -7.35
N GLY A 262 12.78 5.38 -8.26
CA GLY A 262 13.35 5.68 -9.57
C GLY A 262 12.38 6.36 -10.51
N ARG A 263 12.92 7.03 -11.54
CA ARG A 263 12.10 7.53 -12.65
C ARG A 263 11.66 6.36 -13.53
N GLU A 264 10.51 6.51 -14.16
CA GLU A 264 10.02 5.55 -15.15
C GLU A 264 11.12 5.27 -16.20
N GLY A 265 11.55 4.00 -16.28
CA GLY A 265 12.63 3.55 -17.17
C GLY A 265 13.93 3.13 -16.48
N ASP A 266 14.24 3.61 -15.29
CA ASP A 266 15.47 3.21 -14.58
C ASP A 266 15.33 1.92 -13.76
N ARG A 267 14.13 1.46 -13.53
CA ARG A 267 13.68 0.21 -12.85
C ARG A 267 14.76 -0.49 -12.01
N GLN A 268 15.20 0.18 -10.96
CA GLN A 268 16.13 -0.39 -9.97
C GLN A 268 15.48 -0.52 -8.59
N GLU A 269 14.18 -0.28 -8.52
CA GLU A 269 13.42 -0.37 -7.29
C GLU A 269 13.41 -1.81 -6.77
N ALA A 270 13.69 -1.98 -5.51
CA ALA A 270 13.57 -3.25 -4.82
C ALA A 270 12.73 -3.08 -3.56
N PRO A 271 12.03 -4.12 -3.12
CA PRO A 271 11.41 -4.12 -1.81
C PRO A 271 12.46 -3.97 -0.71
N VAL A 272 12.19 -3.05 0.20
CA VAL A 272 12.99 -2.83 1.40
C VAL A 272 12.11 -3.08 2.61
N PHE A 273 12.65 -3.76 3.62
CA PHE A 273 11.97 -4.06 4.88
C PHE A 273 12.71 -3.37 6.01
N LEU A 274 12.08 -2.34 6.56
CA LEU A 274 12.59 -1.58 7.70
C LEU A 274 11.99 -2.16 8.98
N ALA A 275 12.83 -2.67 9.88
CA ALA A 275 12.35 -3.12 11.18
C ALA A 275 11.79 -1.94 11.96
N ILE A 276 10.55 -2.07 12.38
CA ILE A 276 9.84 -1.07 13.17
C ILE A 276 9.24 -1.71 14.42
N ARG A 277 8.82 -0.87 15.35
CA ARG A 277 8.07 -1.27 16.53
C ARG A 277 7.06 -0.22 16.92
N GLU A 278 6.09 -0.60 17.71
CA GLU A 278 5.23 0.33 18.40
C GLU A 278 5.83 0.69 19.75
N GLU A 279 6.05 1.97 19.99
CA GLU A 279 6.55 2.52 21.25
C GLU A 279 5.77 3.78 21.63
N ASN A 280 5.23 3.82 22.85
CA ASN A 280 4.41 4.95 23.32
C ASN A 280 3.30 5.32 22.33
N ASN A 281 2.64 4.30 21.78
CA ASN A 281 1.53 4.44 20.84
C ASN A 281 1.89 5.11 19.49
N ARG A 282 3.17 5.05 19.11
CA ARG A 282 3.72 5.54 17.86
C ARG A 282 4.49 4.43 17.15
N LEU A 283 4.53 4.51 15.85
CA LEU A 283 5.44 3.68 15.04
C LEU A 283 6.82 4.32 15.05
N VAL A 284 7.82 3.54 15.44
CA VAL A 284 9.23 3.95 15.43
C VAL A 284 10.07 2.86 14.78
N TRP A 285 11.15 3.25 14.13
CA TRP A 285 12.07 2.28 13.54
C TRP A 285 13.28 2.03 14.46
N ASP A 286 13.91 0.87 14.28
CA ASP A 286 15.10 0.53 15.01
C ASP A 286 16.32 1.14 14.31
N GLU A 287 16.94 2.13 14.93
CA GLU A 287 18.20 2.69 14.44
C GLU A 287 19.24 1.57 14.31
N PRO A 288 19.96 1.49 13.17
CA PRO A 288 21.08 0.57 13.08
C PRO A 288 22.10 0.96 14.15
N LYS A 289 22.43 0.02 15.04
CA LYS A 289 23.51 0.24 16.01
C LYS A 289 24.77 0.60 15.22
N PRO A 290 25.47 1.70 15.57
CA PRO A 290 26.73 2.02 14.92
C PRO A 290 27.64 0.80 15.00
N ALA A 291 28.21 0.41 13.86
CA ALA A 291 29.23 -0.65 13.87
C ALA A 291 30.34 -0.21 14.81
N HIS A 292 30.51 -0.92 15.87
CA HIS A 292 31.70 -0.71 16.75
C HIS A 292 32.91 -1.03 15.90
N ASN A 293 33.69 0.01 15.53
CA ASN A 293 35.03 -0.10 14.95
C ASN A 293 35.99 -0.74 15.95
#